data_9b1225e5d164f59c01967307a3e998b1
#
_entry.id   9b1225e5d164f59c01967307a3e998b1
#
_cell.length_a   1.000
_cell.length_b   1.000
_cell.length_c   1.000
_cell.angle_alpha   90.00
_cell.angle_beta   90.00
_cell.angle_gamma   90.00
#
_symmetry.space_group_name_H-M   'P 1'
#
loop_
_entity.id
_entity.type
_entity.pdbx_description
1 polymer ?
#
loop_
_entity_poly.entity_id
_entity_poly.type
_entity_poly.pdbx_seq_one_letter_code
_entity_poly.pdbx_strand_id
1 'polypeptide(L)' 'MRIMVMDGQGGGVGRSLLEALKERFPEAELIAVGTNATATANMMKSGVTSGATGENAVVYNSKRADVIVGPVGI' A
#
# COMPACT_ATOMS: atom_id res chain seq x y z
N MET A 1 -8.14 3.59 12.03
CA MET A 1 -7.81 2.30 11.37
C MET A 1 -6.60 2.49 10.48
N ARG A 2 -5.69 1.55 10.53
CA ARG A 2 -4.50 1.58 9.70
C ARG A 2 -4.60 0.49 8.64
N ILE A 3 -4.57 0.88 7.37
CA ILE A 3 -4.71 -0.04 6.23
C ILE A 3 -3.41 -0.03 5.44
N MET A 4 -2.83 -1.21 5.28
CA MET A 4 -1.63 -1.39 4.47
C MET A 4 -2.04 -1.92 3.09
N VAL A 5 -1.59 -1.25 2.04
CA VAL A 5 -1.79 -1.73 0.67
C VAL A 5 -0.46 -2.21 0.14
N MET A 6 -0.41 -3.48 -0.22
CA MET A 6 0.81 -4.13 -0.69
C MET A 6 0.70 -4.47 -2.17
N ASP A 7 1.77 -4.20 -2.91
CA ASP A 7 1.82 -4.52 -4.34
C ASP A 7 3.21 -5.07 -4.67
N GLY A 8 3.23 -6.26 -5.27
CA GLY A 8 4.46 -6.95 -5.61
C GLY A 8 4.83 -6.88 -7.09
N GLN A 9 4.11 -6.09 -7.87
CA GLN A 9 4.38 -5.96 -9.29
C GLN A 9 4.68 -4.51 -9.67
N GLY A 10 3.81 -3.87 -10.46
CA GLY A 10 4.07 -2.52 -10.95
C GLY A 10 3.46 -1.39 -10.13
N GLY A 11 2.66 -1.72 -9.14
CA GLY A 11 2.03 -0.72 -8.29
C GLY A 11 0.74 -0.13 -8.84
N GLY A 12 0.31 -0.49 -10.04
CA GLY A 12 -0.91 0.06 -10.64
C GLY A 12 -2.18 -0.33 -9.91
N VAL A 13 -2.31 -1.60 -9.56
CA VAL A 13 -3.46 -2.08 -8.79
C VAL A 13 -3.43 -1.48 -7.40
N GLY A 14 -2.25 -1.48 -6.76
CA GLY A 14 -2.10 -0.89 -5.44
C GLY A 14 -2.45 0.59 -5.43
N ARG A 15 -2.05 1.32 -6.45
CA ARG A 15 -2.39 2.74 -6.59
C ARG A 15 -3.91 2.93 -6.69
N SER A 16 -4.58 2.14 -7.53
CA SER A 16 -6.03 2.23 -7.69
C SER A 16 -6.76 1.91 -6.39
N LEU A 17 -6.26 0.90 -5.64
CA LEU A 17 -6.82 0.55 -4.35
C LEU A 17 -6.66 1.71 -3.35
N LEU A 18 -5.49 2.32 -3.32
CA LEU A 18 -5.25 3.45 -2.43
C LEU A 18 -6.15 4.63 -2.75
N GLU A 19 -6.34 4.92 -4.03
CA GLU A 19 -7.23 6.01 -4.45
C GLU A 19 -8.67 5.74 -4.00
N ALA A 20 -9.13 4.51 -4.16
CA ALA A 20 -10.48 4.12 -3.73
C ALA A 20 -10.62 4.16 -2.20
N LEU A 21 -9.60 3.70 -1.48
CA LEU A 21 -9.64 3.69 -0.02
C LEU A 21 -9.62 5.10 0.56
N LYS A 22 -8.85 6.01 -0.04
CA LYS A 22 -8.83 7.41 0.39
C LYS A 22 -10.21 8.03 0.29
N GLU A 23 -10.94 7.69 -0.78
CA GLU A 23 -12.26 8.23 -1.00
C GLU A 23 -13.30 7.63 -0.04
N ARG A 24 -13.22 6.30 0.17
CA ARG A 24 -14.20 5.59 0.99
C ARG A 24 -13.94 5.72 2.48
N PHE A 25 -12.67 5.84 2.88
CA PHE A 25 -12.27 5.88 4.28
C PHE A 25 -11.31 7.04 4.52
N PRO A 26 -11.80 8.28 4.43
CA PRO A 26 -10.91 9.45 4.49
C PRO A 26 -10.17 9.60 5.81
N GLU A 27 -10.62 8.95 6.88
CA GLU A 27 -9.96 9.02 8.17
C GLU A 27 -9.01 7.87 8.44
N ALA A 28 -8.93 6.90 7.52
CA ALA A 28 -8.01 5.79 7.69
C ALA A 28 -6.58 6.24 7.40
N GLU A 29 -5.65 5.67 8.15
CA GLU A 29 -4.23 5.83 7.88
C GLU A 29 -3.83 4.81 6.83
N LEU A 30 -3.35 5.26 5.69
CA LEU A 30 -3.00 4.39 4.57
C LEU A 30 -1.49 4.32 4.40
N ILE A 31 -0.98 3.11 4.22
CA ILE A 31 0.44 2.88 4.00
C ILE A 31 0.60 2.08 2.71
N ALA A 32 1.42 2.59 1.79
CA ALA A 32 1.76 1.90 0.56
C ALA A 32 3.05 1.11 0.76
N VAL A 33 2.99 -0.20 0.58
CA VAL A 33 4.18 -1.03 0.71
C VAL A 33 4.39 -1.82 -0.58
N GLY A 34 5.46 -1.47 -1.31
CA GLY A 34 5.84 -2.19 -2.51
C GLY A 34 6.96 -3.17 -2.23
N THR A 35 6.96 -4.32 -2.89
CA THR A 35 8.09 -5.25 -2.79
C THR A 35 9.27 -4.78 -3.63
N ASN A 36 9.07 -3.78 -4.48
CA ASN A 36 10.12 -3.16 -5.27
C ASN A 36 9.87 -1.66 -5.36
N ALA A 37 10.91 -0.91 -5.74
CA ALA A 37 10.84 0.56 -5.76
C ALA A 37 9.84 1.10 -6.78
N THR A 38 9.69 0.42 -7.92
CA THR A 38 8.74 0.85 -8.96
C THR A 38 7.30 0.77 -8.45
N ALA A 39 6.97 -0.33 -7.77
CA ALA A 39 5.63 -0.50 -7.20
C ALA A 39 5.34 0.59 -6.16
N THR A 40 6.27 0.84 -5.25
CA THR A 40 6.09 1.86 -4.23
C THR A 40 5.93 3.24 -4.87
N ALA A 41 6.79 3.58 -5.82
CA ALA A 41 6.73 4.89 -6.49
C ALA A 41 5.38 5.11 -7.18
N ASN A 42 4.87 4.07 -7.84
CA ASN A 42 3.58 4.16 -8.53
C ASN A 42 2.43 4.34 -7.53
N MET A 43 2.46 3.58 -6.44
CA MET A 43 1.45 3.70 -5.40
C MET A 43 1.45 5.08 -4.73
N MET A 44 2.63 5.68 -4.56
CA MET A 44 2.74 7.02 -3.97
C MET A 44 2.06 8.09 -4.83
N LYS A 45 1.88 7.83 -6.12
CA LYS A 45 1.15 8.75 -7.00
C LYS A 45 -0.33 8.85 -6.64
N SER A 46 -0.83 7.97 -5.80
CA SER A 46 -2.21 8.07 -5.29
C SER A 46 -2.40 9.25 -4.34
N GLY A 47 -1.31 9.85 -3.87
CA GLY A 47 -1.36 10.96 -2.94
C GLY A 47 -1.24 10.56 -1.49
N VAL A 48 -1.00 9.28 -1.19
CA VAL A 48 -0.72 8.88 0.20
C VAL A 48 0.66 9.39 0.61
N THR A 49 0.85 9.61 1.90
CA THR A 49 2.07 10.23 2.41
C THR A 49 3.03 9.23 3.06
N SER A 50 2.60 7.99 3.26
CA SER A 50 3.43 6.96 3.87
C SER A 50 3.66 5.83 2.88
N GLY A 51 4.92 5.49 2.66
CA GLY A 51 5.29 4.40 1.78
C GLY A 51 6.60 3.78 2.20
N ALA A 52 6.77 2.51 1.88
CA ALA A 52 8.00 1.77 2.18
C ALA A 52 8.18 0.66 1.16
N THR A 53 9.41 0.18 1.03
CA THR A 53 9.77 -0.79 0.01
C THR A 53 10.55 -1.96 0.61
N GLY A 54 10.24 -3.16 0.12
CA GLY A 54 11.02 -4.35 0.40
C GLY A 54 10.35 -5.29 1.40
N GLU A 55 10.95 -6.49 1.53
CA GLU A 55 10.38 -7.52 2.38
C GLU A 55 10.35 -7.14 3.86
N ASN A 56 11.38 -6.45 4.33
CA ASN A 56 11.41 -6.00 5.72
C ASN A 56 10.30 -4.99 5.98
N ALA A 57 10.00 -4.14 5.00
CA ALA A 57 8.90 -3.19 5.10
C ALA A 57 7.56 -3.91 5.17
N VAL A 58 7.40 -5.00 4.41
CA VAL A 58 6.19 -5.82 4.48
C VAL A 58 6.01 -6.39 5.87
N VAL A 59 7.07 -7.00 6.41
CA VAL A 59 7.01 -7.62 7.75
C VAL A 59 6.72 -6.56 8.81
N TYR A 60 7.46 -5.47 8.80
CA TYR A 60 7.32 -4.43 9.81
C TYR A 60 5.91 -3.83 9.81
N ASN A 61 5.43 -3.44 8.63
CA ASN A 61 4.15 -2.76 8.54
C ASN A 61 2.96 -3.69 8.70
N SER A 62 3.10 -4.97 8.31
CA SER A 62 2.01 -5.92 8.48
C SER A 62 1.64 -6.13 9.96
N LYS A 63 2.63 -6.05 10.84
CA LYS A 63 2.39 -6.19 12.28
C LYS A 63 1.65 -4.99 12.87
N ARG A 64 1.68 -3.86 12.19
CA ARG A 64 1.09 -2.61 12.67
C ARG A 64 -0.22 -2.29 11.98
N ALA A 65 -0.56 -3.01 10.94
CA ALA A 65 -1.78 -2.75 10.17
C ALA A 65 -2.98 -3.46 10.78
N ASP A 66 -4.12 -2.81 10.73
CA ASP A 66 -5.39 -3.43 11.11
C ASP A 66 -5.93 -4.27 9.95
N VAL A 67 -5.68 -3.81 8.72
CA VAL A 67 -6.12 -4.50 7.50
C VAL A 67 -4.99 -4.47 6.48
N ILE A 68 -4.81 -5.56 5.79
CA ILE A 68 -3.84 -5.68 4.70
C ILE A 68 -4.61 -6.00 3.42
N VAL A 69 -4.43 -5.16 2.40
CA VAL A 69 -5.11 -5.28 1.12
C VAL A 69 -4.05 -5.29 0.02
N GLY A 70 -4.28 -6.07 -1.03
CA GLY A 70 -3.38 -6.03 -2.16
C GLY A 70 -3.79 -7.03 -3.23
N PRO A 71 -3.20 -6.88 -4.44
CA PRO A 71 -3.44 -7.87 -5.48
C PRO A 71 -2.83 -9.19 -5.05
N VAL A 72 -3.57 -10.25 -5.31
CA VAL A 72 -3.07 -11.60 -5.06
C VAL A 72 -2.22 -11.98 -6.26
N GLY A 73 -0.92 -12.11 -6.04
CA GLY A 73 -0.02 -12.64 -7.05
C GLY A 73 -0.17 -14.15 -7.09
N ILE A 74 -0.44 -14.64 -8.25
CA ILE A 74 -0.54 -16.09 -8.45
C ILE A 74 0.66 -16.54 -9.25
#